data_c16c09a1768b1174b911b56c2de2ef91
#
_entry.id   c16c09a1768b1174b911b56c2de2ef91
#
_cell.length_a   1.000
_cell.length_b   1.000
_cell.length_c   1.000
_cell.angle_alpha   90.00
_cell.angle_beta   90.00
_cell.angle_gamma   90.00
#
_symmetry.space_group_name_H-M   'P 1'
#
loop_
_entity.id
_entity.type
_entity.pdbx_description
1 polymer ?
#
loop_
_entity_poly.entity_id
_entity_poly.type
_entity_poly.pdbx_seq_one_letter_code
_entity_poly.pdbx_strand_id
1 'polypeptide(L)'
;MNASGNRFAIGAYSNDEGSSSAGQVSVFEYDYPCPLPTTLTIIQGVDASFSYPTYTYCSDDTDPVATLLGDTAGTFSASTGLTINSSTGGIDLDASTIGTHTVYYTVSNTNCTDIDSVQFTIDQAIPGFTYGDTVFCTNQDDPIPTLTVSGTGTFSSTPAGLSISSSTGEIDLSASTAGDYDITFTPTIDYSQMGVNIDGVGSSDQFGYAVDINAAGTRMVVGARYDGDGGYRSGSVSVFDWDGSSWSLMGSQINGGASNEYFGSSVAINNAGDRIIAGTYYANSQRGYAKIYEWDGSSWNQLGAKLEGTSSSDYFGFSVAMSNSGNRVAVGARYDDDGGSNSGSVSMYDWNGGSWSSVGSQINGP
;
A
#
# COMPACT_ATOMS: atom_id res chain seq x y z
N MET A 1 16.40 -35.44 -42.86
CA MET A 1 14.95 -35.36 -43.00
C MET A 1 14.57 -35.46 -44.46
N ASN A 2 13.42 -36.04 -44.79
CA ASN A 2 12.90 -36.06 -46.16
C ASN A 2 12.33 -34.65 -46.52
N ALA A 3 11.95 -34.48 -47.80
CA ALA A 3 11.44 -33.20 -48.29
C ALA A 3 10.12 -32.74 -47.61
N SER A 4 9.34 -33.64 -47.02
CA SER A 4 8.13 -33.34 -46.25
C SER A 4 8.42 -33.11 -44.76
N GLY A 5 9.65 -33.32 -44.29
CA GLY A 5 10.06 -33.07 -42.91
C GLY A 5 9.51 -34.04 -41.86
N ASN A 6 8.78 -35.07 -42.29
CA ASN A 6 8.12 -36.03 -41.37
C ASN A 6 8.91 -37.31 -41.12
N ARG A 7 10.06 -37.49 -41.80
CA ARG A 7 10.96 -38.61 -41.54
C ARG A 7 12.36 -38.12 -41.31
N PHE A 8 13.05 -38.75 -40.35
CA PHE A 8 14.45 -38.51 -40.11
C PHE A 8 15.18 -39.85 -39.88
N ALA A 9 16.42 -39.93 -40.28
CA ALA A 9 17.27 -41.06 -40.07
C ALA A 9 18.36 -40.72 -39.07
N ILE A 10 18.63 -41.64 -38.15
CA ILE A 10 19.74 -41.59 -37.19
C ILE A 10 20.65 -42.74 -37.48
N GLY A 11 21.92 -42.46 -37.77
CA GLY A 11 22.96 -43.48 -37.94
C GLY A 11 23.79 -43.66 -36.67
N ALA A 12 24.02 -44.88 -36.25
CA ALA A 12 24.97 -45.27 -35.24
C ALA A 12 26.21 -45.85 -35.89
N TYR A 13 27.36 -45.18 -35.68
CA TYR A 13 28.61 -45.54 -36.36
C TYR A 13 29.22 -46.86 -35.86
N SER A 14 29.00 -47.26 -34.63
CA SER A 14 29.54 -48.48 -34.02
C SER A 14 28.46 -49.18 -33.22
N ASN A 15 27.56 -49.90 -33.91
CA ASN A 15 26.57 -50.76 -33.27
C ASN A 15 27.01 -52.23 -33.45
N ASP A 16 27.22 -52.93 -32.33
CA ASP A 16 27.70 -54.30 -32.27
C ASP A 16 26.59 -55.36 -32.33
N GLU A 17 25.31 -55.00 -32.59
CA GLU A 17 24.18 -55.95 -32.60
C GLU A 17 24.15 -56.87 -33.82
N GLY A 18 24.95 -56.68 -34.86
CA GLY A 18 24.96 -57.51 -36.06
C GLY A 18 26.32 -58.12 -36.42
N SER A 19 27.39 -57.45 -36.27
CA SER A 19 28.78 -57.87 -36.45
C SER A 19 29.71 -56.70 -36.00
N SER A 20 30.95 -57.03 -35.66
CA SER A 20 31.95 -56.07 -35.22
C SER A 20 32.06 -54.86 -36.18
N SER A 21 31.75 -53.66 -35.68
CA SER A 21 31.79 -52.41 -36.42
C SER A 21 30.72 -52.23 -37.54
N ALA A 22 29.64 -52.98 -37.54
CA ALA A 22 28.54 -52.73 -38.44
C ALA A 22 27.73 -51.53 -37.97
N GLY A 23 27.63 -50.48 -38.76
CA GLY A 23 26.77 -49.33 -38.49
C GLY A 23 25.30 -49.70 -38.65
N GLN A 24 24.41 -49.01 -37.91
CA GLN A 24 22.96 -49.12 -38.00
C GLN A 24 22.36 -47.79 -38.40
N VAL A 25 21.31 -47.81 -39.21
CA VAL A 25 20.48 -46.64 -39.55
C VAL A 25 19.07 -46.95 -39.17
N SER A 26 18.51 -46.17 -38.30
CA SER A 26 17.08 -46.21 -37.96
C SER A 26 16.37 -45.04 -38.61
N VAL A 27 15.25 -45.28 -39.27
CA VAL A 27 14.39 -44.24 -39.85
C VAL A 27 13.13 -44.12 -38.99
N PHE A 28 12.87 -42.93 -38.55
CA PHE A 28 11.70 -42.58 -37.74
C PHE A 28 10.75 -41.74 -38.58
N GLU A 29 9.48 -42.00 -38.47
CA GLU A 29 8.40 -41.21 -39.07
C GLU A 29 7.53 -40.58 -37.99
N TYR A 30 7.22 -39.32 -38.15
CA TYR A 30 6.21 -38.67 -37.32
C TYR A 30 4.85 -38.83 -38.02
N ASP A 31 3.97 -39.52 -37.38
CA ASP A 31 2.54 -39.48 -37.76
C ASP A 31 1.92 -38.25 -37.09
N TYR A 32 2.07 -37.08 -37.70
CA TYR A 32 1.23 -35.97 -37.35
C TYR A 32 -0.14 -36.24 -38.00
N PRO A 33 -1.20 -36.35 -37.20
CA PRO A 33 -2.54 -36.26 -37.77
C PRO A 33 -2.61 -34.92 -38.52
N CYS A 34 -3.16 -34.87 -39.71
CA CYS A 34 -3.40 -33.62 -40.45
C CYS A 34 -3.95 -32.62 -39.44
N PRO A 35 -3.34 -31.42 -39.30
CA PRO A 35 -3.83 -30.43 -38.37
C PRO A 35 -5.30 -30.17 -38.72
N LEU A 36 -6.20 -30.43 -37.78
CA LEU A 36 -7.57 -29.99 -37.92
C LEU A 36 -7.54 -28.48 -38.05
N PRO A 37 -8.20 -27.89 -39.03
CA PRO A 37 -8.28 -26.47 -39.17
C PRO A 37 -8.96 -25.89 -37.92
N THR A 38 -8.19 -25.27 -37.06
CA THR A 38 -8.72 -24.51 -35.93
C THR A 38 -8.94 -23.09 -36.43
N THR A 39 -10.19 -22.66 -36.48
CA THR A 39 -10.50 -21.26 -36.76
C THR A 39 -10.22 -20.47 -35.48
N LEU A 40 -9.19 -19.65 -35.47
CA LEU A 40 -8.92 -18.67 -34.45
C LEU A 40 -9.55 -17.35 -34.89
N THR A 41 -10.50 -16.87 -34.12
CA THR A 41 -11.07 -15.54 -34.32
C THR A 41 -10.36 -14.56 -33.40
N ILE A 42 -9.68 -13.60 -33.96
CA ILE A 42 -9.11 -12.47 -33.24
C ILE A 42 -10.13 -11.34 -33.33
N ILE A 43 -10.57 -10.85 -32.19
CA ILE A 43 -11.51 -9.72 -32.10
C ILE A 43 -10.76 -8.51 -31.53
N GLN A 44 -11.28 -7.32 -31.84
CA GLN A 44 -10.75 -6.10 -31.24
C GLN A 44 -11.00 -6.12 -29.73
N GLY A 45 -9.96 -5.85 -28.96
CA GLY A 45 -10.07 -5.65 -27.53
C GLY A 45 -10.87 -4.39 -27.19
N VAL A 46 -11.28 -4.26 -25.96
CA VAL A 46 -11.81 -3.02 -25.37
C VAL A 46 -10.67 -2.27 -24.67
N ASP A 47 -10.80 -0.96 -24.52
CA ASP A 47 -9.81 -0.07 -23.91
C ASP A 47 -10.49 0.73 -22.80
N ALA A 48 -10.11 0.48 -21.54
CA ALA A 48 -10.65 1.11 -20.36
C ALA A 48 -9.87 2.37 -19.91
N SER A 49 -8.98 2.91 -20.74
CA SER A 49 -8.14 4.03 -20.34
C SER A 49 -8.93 5.31 -20.06
N PHE A 50 -8.58 5.96 -18.94
CA PHE A 50 -9.18 7.21 -18.48
C PHE A 50 -8.18 8.06 -17.69
N SER A 51 -8.52 9.32 -17.42
CA SER A 51 -7.70 10.21 -16.58
C SER A 51 -8.54 11.25 -15.86
N TYR A 52 -7.96 11.85 -14.82
CA TYR A 52 -8.44 13.09 -14.19
C TYR A 52 -7.44 14.22 -14.46
N PRO A 53 -7.86 15.50 -14.36
CA PRO A 53 -6.95 16.65 -14.54
C PRO A 53 -5.76 16.64 -13.57
N THR A 54 -5.98 16.19 -12.36
CA THR A 54 -4.97 15.86 -11.34
C THR A 54 -5.43 14.64 -10.54
N TYR A 55 -4.57 14.08 -9.70
CA TYR A 55 -4.88 12.93 -8.85
C TYR A 55 -4.83 13.26 -7.35
N THR A 56 -4.67 14.55 -7.01
CA THR A 56 -4.72 15.06 -5.65
C THR A 56 -5.61 16.29 -5.62
N TYR A 57 -6.57 16.31 -4.71
CA TYR A 57 -7.54 17.37 -4.49
C TYR A 57 -7.68 17.63 -3.00
N CYS A 58 -8.05 18.86 -2.63
CA CYS A 58 -8.55 19.13 -1.29
C CYS A 58 -10.04 18.79 -1.20
N SER A 59 -10.52 18.50 0.01
CA SER A 59 -11.92 18.11 0.21
C SER A 59 -12.94 19.22 -0.11
N ASP A 60 -12.50 20.48 -0.26
CA ASP A 60 -13.30 21.65 -0.64
C ASP A 60 -13.06 22.11 -2.10
N ASP A 61 -12.29 21.37 -2.88
CA ASP A 61 -12.11 21.63 -4.30
C ASP A 61 -13.41 21.35 -5.08
N THR A 62 -13.45 21.81 -6.33
CA THR A 62 -14.55 21.48 -7.24
C THR A 62 -14.47 20.01 -7.65
N ASP A 63 -15.61 19.32 -7.58
CA ASP A 63 -15.74 17.90 -7.93
C ASP A 63 -15.18 17.60 -9.32
N PRO A 64 -14.17 16.73 -9.42
CA PRO A 64 -13.58 16.36 -10.69
C PRO A 64 -14.41 15.30 -11.40
N VAL A 65 -14.39 15.35 -12.74
CA VAL A 65 -15.01 14.34 -13.60
C VAL A 65 -13.93 13.68 -14.43
N ALA A 66 -14.03 12.37 -14.61
CA ALA A 66 -13.09 11.61 -15.44
C ALA A 66 -13.20 11.99 -16.91
N THR A 67 -12.07 11.98 -17.61
CA THR A 67 -11.98 12.04 -19.06
C THR A 67 -11.67 10.66 -19.60
N LEU A 68 -12.54 10.10 -20.42
CA LEU A 68 -12.33 8.81 -21.07
C LEU A 68 -11.35 9.00 -22.25
N LEU A 69 -10.36 8.12 -22.33
CA LEU A 69 -9.33 8.10 -23.38
C LEU A 69 -9.57 6.93 -24.34
N GLY A 70 -10.21 5.86 -23.85
CA GLY A 70 -10.58 4.66 -24.58
C GLY A 70 -12.07 4.54 -24.87
N ASP A 71 -12.64 3.35 -24.69
CA ASP A 71 -14.06 3.07 -24.94
C ASP A 71 -14.97 3.72 -23.91
N THR A 72 -16.13 4.21 -24.34
CA THR A 72 -17.06 5.00 -23.51
C THR A 72 -18.18 4.19 -22.87
N ALA A 73 -18.27 2.89 -23.13
CA ALA A 73 -19.38 2.03 -22.68
C ALA A 73 -19.03 1.24 -21.41
N GLY A 74 -18.27 1.83 -20.49
CA GLY A 74 -17.86 1.22 -19.24
C GLY A 74 -18.58 1.76 -18.01
N THR A 75 -18.15 1.28 -16.85
CA THR A 75 -18.65 1.71 -15.55
C THR A 75 -17.50 2.01 -14.60
N PHE A 76 -17.66 3.11 -13.84
CA PHE A 76 -16.74 3.47 -12.77
C PHE A 76 -17.11 2.81 -11.45
N SER A 77 -16.09 2.47 -10.68
CA SER A 77 -16.18 2.05 -9.28
C SER A 77 -14.97 2.55 -8.51
N ALA A 78 -15.03 2.52 -7.19
CA ALA A 78 -13.92 2.98 -6.37
C ALA A 78 -13.78 2.12 -5.10
N SER A 79 -12.61 2.26 -4.45
CA SER A 79 -12.40 1.73 -3.11
C SER A 79 -13.35 2.36 -2.09
N THR A 80 -13.55 1.68 -0.97
CA THR A 80 -14.40 2.17 0.13
C THR A 80 -13.97 3.57 0.57
N GLY A 81 -14.94 4.44 0.84
CA GLY A 81 -14.72 5.81 1.29
C GLY A 81 -14.67 6.86 0.18
N LEU A 82 -14.61 6.48 -1.09
CA LEU A 82 -14.71 7.41 -2.22
C LEU A 82 -16.11 7.34 -2.83
N THR A 83 -16.79 8.47 -2.86
CA THR A 83 -18.11 8.62 -3.50
C THR A 83 -17.92 8.98 -4.97
N ILE A 84 -18.32 8.09 -5.86
CA ILE A 84 -18.13 8.24 -7.31
C ILE A 84 -19.43 7.98 -8.09
N ASN A 85 -19.65 8.76 -9.12
CA ASN A 85 -20.73 8.50 -10.09
C ASN A 85 -20.29 7.40 -11.08
N SER A 86 -20.97 6.27 -11.04
CA SER A 86 -20.61 5.09 -11.84
C SER A 86 -20.69 5.29 -13.36
N SER A 87 -21.41 6.28 -13.84
CA SER A 87 -21.57 6.55 -15.28
C SER A 87 -20.60 7.61 -15.81
N THR A 88 -20.30 8.63 -14.99
CA THR A 88 -19.49 9.78 -15.42
C THR A 88 -18.08 9.78 -14.87
N GLY A 89 -17.82 8.99 -13.83
CA GLY A 89 -16.58 9.07 -13.05
C GLY A 89 -16.45 10.37 -12.26
N GLY A 90 -17.55 11.12 -12.07
CA GLY A 90 -17.54 12.29 -11.20
C GLY A 90 -17.37 11.88 -9.75
N ILE A 91 -16.41 12.49 -9.05
CA ILE A 91 -16.13 12.24 -7.65
C ILE A 91 -16.75 13.37 -6.83
N ASP A 92 -17.50 13.02 -5.79
CA ASP A 92 -18.03 13.93 -4.79
C ASP A 92 -17.01 14.02 -3.65
N LEU A 93 -16.24 15.11 -3.63
CA LEU A 93 -15.13 15.29 -2.67
C LEU A 93 -15.67 15.49 -1.25
N ASP A 94 -16.78 16.23 -1.09
CA ASP A 94 -17.40 16.51 0.21
C ASP A 94 -17.99 15.25 0.87
N ALA A 95 -18.49 14.31 0.07
CA ALA A 95 -19.05 13.04 0.53
C ALA A 95 -18.04 11.91 0.63
N SER A 96 -16.78 12.20 0.30
CA SER A 96 -15.67 11.21 0.33
C SER A 96 -14.82 11.37 1.58
N THR A 97 -14.17 10.29 2.00
CA THR A 97 -13.21 10.35 3.12
C THR A 97 -11.84 10.85 2.64
N ILE A 98 -11.17 11.60 3.50
CA ILE A 98 -9.78 12.01 3.30
C ILE A 98 -8.88 10.77 3.20
N GLY A 99 -7.89 10.83 2.31
CA GLY A 99 -6.93 9.74 2.08
C GLY A 99 -6.78 9.34 0.63
N THR A 100 -6.02 8.28 0.39
CA THR A 100 -5.78 7.76 -0.97
C THR A 100 -6.76 6.64 -1.30
N HIS A 101 -7.45 6.80 -2.40
CA HIS A 101 -8.45 5.88 -2.93
C HIS A 101 -8.00 5.35 -4.30
N THR A 102 -8.60 4.24 -4.73
CA THR A 102 -8.40 3.72 -6.09
C THR A 102 -9.71 3.83 -6.86
N VAL A 103 -9.65 4.45 -8.02
CA VAL A 103 -10.75 4.52 -8.98
C VAL A 103 -10.50 3.49 -10.06
N TYR A 104 -11.53 2.73 -10.41
CA TYR A 104 -11.51 1.73 -11.47
C TYR A 104 -12.50 2.13 -12.56
N TYR A 105 -12.12 1.92 -13.82
CA TYR A 105 -13.04 1.95 -14.95
C TYR A 105 -13.02 0.60 -15.64
N THR A 106 -14.18 0.00 -15.83
CA THR A 106 -14.33 -1.32 -16.43
C THR A 106 -15.14 -1.24 -17.71
N VAL A 107 -14.56 -1.69 -18.80
CA VAL A 107 -15.23 -1.84 -20.10
C VAL A 107 -15.32 -3.31 -20.44
N SER A 108 -16.50 -3.75 -20.86
CA SER A 108 -16.72 -5.14 -21.26
C SER A 108 -17.59 -5.23 -22.50
N ASN A 109 -17.26 -6.16 -23.37
CA ASN A 109 -18.13 -6.63 -24.44
C ASN A 109 -18.36 -8.16 -24.29
N THR A 110 -18.97 -8.78 -25.27
CA THR A 110 -19.34 -10.23 -25.21
C THR A 110 -18.14 -11.15 -24.99
N ASN A 111 -16.91 -10.72 -25.33
CA ASN A 111 -15.74 -11.61 -25.39
C ASN A 111 -14.48 -11.04 -24.68
N CYS A 112 -14.45 -9.75 -24.40
CA CYS A 112 -13.30 -9.07 -23.80
C CYS A 112 -13.74 -8.18 -22.65
N THR A 113 -12.89 -8.08 -21.64
CA THR A 113 -13.01 -7.12 -20.53
C THR A 113 -11.66 -6.47 -20.34
N ASP A 114 -11.66 -5.17 -20.14
CA ASP A 114 -10.50 -4.39 -19.75
C ASP A 114 -10.83 -3.55 -18.53
N ILE A 115 -9.86 -3.37 -17.64
CA ILE A 115 -10.00 -2.60 -16.41
C ILE A 115 -8.76 -1.75 -16.26
N ASP A 116 -8.96 -0.45 -16.21
CA ASP A 116 -7.90 0.49 -15.82
C ASP A 116 -8.17 1.05 -14.43
N SER A 117 -7.11 1.50 -13.73
CA SER A 117 -7.22 2.05 -12.39
C SER A 117 -6.22 3.15 -12.13
N VAL A 118 -6.63 4.15 -11.38
CA VAL A 118 -5.78 5.25 -10.94
C VAL A 118 -5.89 5.44 -9.43
N GLN A 119 -4.79 5.87 -8.80
CA GLN A 119 -4.83 6.33 -7.42
C GLN A 119 -5.29 7.79 -7.38
N PHE A 120 -6.17 8.11 -6.44
CA PHE A 120 -6.77 9.40 -6.24
C PHE A 120 -6.67 9.78 -4.76
N THR A 121 -6.07 10.91 -4.46
CA THR A 121 -5.86 11.36 -3.08
C THR A 121 -6.75 12.57 -2.78
N ILE A 122 -7.45 12.51 -1.65
CA ILE A 122 -8.20 13.64 -1.10
C ILE A 122 -7.49 14.09 0.17
N ASP A 123 -6.97 15.30 0.15
CA ASP A 123 -6.35 15.94 1.30
C ASP A 123 -7.39 16.77 2.06
N GLN A 124 -7.13 16.98 3.35
CA GLN A 124 -7.97 17.86 4.14
C GLN A 124 -7.84 19.31 3.63
N ALA A 125 -8.96 19.98 3.42
CA ALA A 125 -8.97 21.39 3.10
C ALA A 125 -8.31 22.22 4.22
N ILE A 126 -7.42 23.11 3.84
CA ILE A 126 -6.83 24.08 4.77
C ILE A 126 -7.78 25.26 4.87
N PRO A 127 -8.21 25.67 6.07
CA PRO A 127 -9.07 26.83 6.22
C PRO A 127 -8.45 28.08 5.58
N GLY A 128 -9.09 28.59 4.55
CA GLY A 128 -8.83 29.89 3.97
C GLY A 128 -9.77 30.94 4.60
N PHE A 129 -9.57 32.20 4.29
CA PHE A 129 -10.46 33.28 4.73
C PHE A 129 -10.58 34.37 3.66
N THR A 130 -11.69 35.08 3.70
CA THR A 130 -11.92 36.24 2.86
C THR A 130 -12.58 37.35 3.69
N TYR A 131 -12.23 38.60 3.38
CA TYR A 131 -13.02 39.75 3.79
C TYR A 131 -13.99 40.13 2.67
N GLY A 132 -15.09 40.79 3.02
CA GLY A 132 -16.08 41.21 2.02
C GLY A 132 -15.55 42.19 0.99
N ASP A 133 -14.45 42.90 1.27
CA ASP A 133 -13.73 43.80 0.37
C ASP A 133 -12.22 43.72 0.64
N THR A 134 -11.40 44.26 -0.25
CA THR A 134 -9.95 44.36 -0.12
C THR A 134 -9.45 45.79 0.21
N VAL A 135 -10.34 46.78 0.21
CA VAL A 135 -10.05 48.17 0.51
C VAL A 135 -11.08 48.72 1.49
N PHE A 136 -10.60 49.23 2.60
CA PHE A 136 -11.44 49.78 3.67
C PHE A 136 -10.97 51.20 4.05
N CYS A 137 -11.92 52.05 4.38
CA CYS A 137 -11.63 53.39 4.96
C CYS A 137 -11.70 53.29 6.50
N THR A 138 -10.88 54.05 7.19
CA THR A 138 -10.77 54.06 8.68
C THR A 138 -12.05 54.52 9.40
N ASN A 139 -13.05 54.95 8.67
CA ASN A 139 -14.35 55.41 9.21
C ASN A 139 -15.52 54.46 8.79
N GLN A 140 -15.23 53.31 8.26
CA GLN A 140 -16.22 52.27 7.94
C GLN A 140 -16.42 51.33 9.16
N ASP A 141 -17.39 50.43 9.04
CA ASP A 141 -17.60 49.38 10.02
C ASP A 141 -16.44 48.38 9.96
N ASP A 142 -16.09 47.83 11.10
CA ASP A 142 -14.98 46.89 11.27
C ASP A 142 -15.25 45.58 10.53
N PRO A 143 -14.40 45.19 9.58
CA PRO A 143 -14.64 43.98 8.83
C PRO A 143 -14.27 42.72 9.62
N ILE A 144 -15.12 41.68 9.49
CA ILE A 144 -14.89 40.34 10.04
C ILE A 144 -14.65 39.38 8.87
N PRO A 145 -13.63 38.53 8.92
CA PRO A 145 -13.40 37.57 7.86
C PRO A 145 -14.43 36.43 7.88
N THR A 146 -14.71 35.89 6.71
CA THR A 146 -15.43 34.63 6.56
C THR A 146 -14.42 33.53 6.28
N LEU A 147 -14.41 32.47 7.10
CA LEU A 147 -13.62 31.29 6.84
C LEU A 147 -14.27 30.44 5.72
N THR A 148 -13.49 29.94 4.81
CA THR A 148 -13.94 29.10 3.69
C THR A 148 -14.38 27.70 4.17
N VAL A 149 -13.72 27.21 5.21
CA VAL A 149 -14.09 25.97 5.92
C VAL A 149 -14.02 26.20 7.43
N SER A 150 -14.75 25.39 8.20
CA SER A 150 -14.74 25.46 9.67
C SER A 150 -13.36 25.06 10.20
N GLY A 151 -12.77 25.89 11.04
CA GLY A 151 -11.49 25.63 11.68
C GLY A 151 -11.16 26.66 12.75
N THR A 152 -10.26 26.32 13.65
CA THR A 152 -9.69 27.23 14.64
C THR A 152 -8.28 27.61 14.22
N GLY A 153 -7.88 28.83 14.55
CA GLY A 153 -6.54 29.32 14.19
C GLY A 153 -6.27 30.70 14.74
N THR A 154 -5.16 31.28 14.34
CA THR A 154 -4.76 32.64 14.74
C THR A 154 -4.52 33.52 13.53
N PHE A 155 -5.03 34.75 13.59
CA PHE A 155 -4.79 35.77 12.60
C PHE A 155 -3.58 36.64 13.01
N SER A 156 -2.80 37.05 12.03
CA SER A 156 -1.70 37.98 12.16
C SER A 156 -1.59 38.87 10.92
N SER A 157 -0.90 40.01 11.04
CA SER A 157 -0.69 40.92 9.92
C SER A 157 0.75 41.41 9.83
N THR A 158 1.19 41.71 8.61
CA THR A 158 2.46 42.36 8.29
C THR A 158 2.26 43.43 7.21
N PRO A 159 2.95 44.62 7.29
CA PRO A 159 3.76 45.12 8.40
C PRO A 159 2.92 45.45 9.64
N ALA A 160 3.55 45.79 10.74
CA ALA A 160 2.85 46.25 11.94
C ALA A 160 2.08 47.54 11.70
N GLY A 161 0.93 47.74 12.36
CA GLY A 161 0.11 48.93 12.20
C GLY A 161 -1.38 48.66 12.00
N LEU A 162 -1.73 47.38 11.65
CA LEU A 162 -3.10 46.93 11.61
C LEU A 162 -3.53 46.44 12.99
N SER A 163 -4.65 46.95 13.51
CA SER A 163 -5.29 46.44 14.72
C SER A 163 -6.22 45.28 14.35
N ILE A 164 -5.76 44.05 14.55
CA ILE A 164 -6.46 42.83 14.21
C ILE A 164 -6.63 41.91 15.41
N SER A 165 -7.80 41.35 15.60
CA SER A 165 -8.06 40.31 16.60
C SER A 165 -7.41 38.99 16.18
N SER A 166 -6.45 38.52 16.97
CA SER A 166 -5.77 37.26 16.66
C SER A 166 -6.68 36.01 16.70
N SER A 167 -7.84 36.11 17.35
CA SER A 167 -8.78 34.99 17.49
C SER A 167 -9.95 35.04 16.49
N THR A 168 -10.43 36.23 16.12
CA THR A 168 -11.57 36.40 15.23
C THR A 168 -11.21 36.90 13.84
N GLY A 169 -10.02 37.50 13.69
CA GLY A 169 -9.61 38.18 12.46
C GLY A 169 -10.33 39.54 12.25
N GLU A 170 -11.19 39.95 13.16
CA GLU A 170 -11.85 41.29 13.10
C GLU A 170 -10.79 42.38 13.09
N ILE A 171 -10.96 43.35 12.21
CA ILE A 171 -10.04 44.49 12.07
C ILE A 171 -10.70 45.73 12.66
N ASP A 172 -10.08 46.35 13.67
CA ASP A 172 -10.48 47.67 14.14
C ASP A 172 -9.85 48.73 13.21
N LEU A 173 -10.65 49.22 12.28
CA LEU A 173 -10.22 50.21 11.28
C LEU A 173 -9.86 51.54 11.91
N SER A 174 -10.54 51.92 12.99
CA SER A 174 -10.34 53.18 13.66
C SER A 174 -9.01 53.22 14.44
N ALA A 175 -8.55 52.07 14.94
CA ALA A 175 -7.27 51.91 15.65
C ALA A 175 -6.11 51.53 14.70
N SER A 176 -6.39 51.30 13.42
CA SER A 176 -5.40 50.91 12.42
C SER A 176 -4.73 52.12 11.75
N THR A 177 -3.46 51.98 11.40
CA THR A 177 -2.75 52.96 10.57
C THR A 177 -3.06 52.69 9.10
N ALA A 178 -3.32 53.74 8.30
CA ALA A 178 -3.56 53.54 6.86
C ALA A 178 -2.32 52.97 6.17
N GLY A 179 -2.46 51.95 5.38
CA GLY A 179 -1.37 51.23 4.69
C GLY A 179 -1.87 49.94 4.04
N ASP A 180 -0.96 49.25 3.39
CA ASP A 180 -1.21 47.90 2.84
C ASP A 180 -0.72 46.85 3.83
N TYR A 181 -1.49 45.81 4.04
CA TYR A 181 -1.22 44.77 5.01
C TYR A 181 -1.45 43.40 4.40
N ASP A 182 -0.49 42.49 4.61
CA ASP A 182 -0.70 41.06 4.39
C ASP A 182 -1.27 40.42 5.66
N ILE A 183 -2.41 39.80 5.56
CA ILE A 183 -3.04 39.10 6.67
C ILE A 183 -2.84 37.61 6.48
N THR A 184 -2.39 36.92 7.52
CA THR A 184 -2.14 35.49 7.55
C THR A 184 -3.04 34.83 8.59
N PHE A 185 -3.73 33.78 8.19
CA PHE A 185 -4.41 32.85 9.10
C PHE A 185 -3.57 31.61 9.27
N THR A 186 -3.20 31.31 10.52
CA THR A 186 -2.48 30.08 10.87
C THR A 186 -3.46 29.11 11.54
N PRO A 187 -3.91 28.05 10.87
CA PRO A 187 -4.83 27.08 11.45
C PRO A 187 -4.18 26.38 12.65
N THR A 188 -4.96 26.10 13.68
CA THR A 188 -4.57 25.25 14.78
C THR A 188 -4.80 23.81 14.36
N ILE A 189 -3.71 23.03 14.30
CA ILE A 189 -3.81 21.58 14.08
C ILE A 189 -4.13 20.96 15.43
N ASP A 190 -5.36 20.47 15.60
CA ASP A 190 -5.79 19.75 16.79
C ASP A 190 -5.70 18.24 16.51
N TYR A 191 -4.80 17.56 17.20
CA TYR A 191 -4.69 16.11 17.13
C TYR A 191 -5.64 15.50 18.16
N SER A 192 -6.79 15.00 17.70
CA SER A 192 -7.68 14.23 18.57
C SER A 192 -7.37 12.73 18.45
N GLN A 193 -7.41 12.03 19.58
CA GLN A 193 -7.28 10.58 19.58
C GLN A 193 -8.47 9.94 18.87
N MET A 194 -8.19 9.03 17.95
CA MET A 194 -9.22 8.22 17.26
C MET A 194 -9.65 7.07 18.17
N GLY A 195 -10.84 7.16 18.72
CA GLY A 195 -11.40 6.15 19.63
C GLY A 195 -10.72 6.12 21.00
N VAL A 196 -10.89 5.00 21.70
CA VAL A 196 -10.25 4.74 23.00
C VAL A 196 -8.92 4.00 22.80
N ASN A 197 -8.08 3.99 23.84
CA ASN A 197 -6.87 3.17 23.84
C ASN A 197 -7.20 1.70 23.58
N ILE A 198 -6.36 1.04 22.81
CA ILE A 198 -6.38 -0.41 22.64
C ILE A 198 -5.32 -0.95 23.60
N ASP A 199 -5.75 -1.63 24.65
CA ASP A 199 -4.85 -2.20 25.66
C ASP A 199 -4.55 -3.67 25.36
N GLY A 200 -3.33 -4.10 25.67
CA GLY A 200 -2.96 -5.51 25.65
C GLY A 200 -3.72 -6.30 26.73
N VAL A 201 -4.06 -7.54 26.44
CA VAL A 201 -4.86 -8.40 27.33
C VAL A 201 -4.00 -9.03 28.43
N GLY A 202 -2.80 -9.49 28.09
CA GLY A 202 -1.90 -10.16 29.00
C GLY A 202 -0.91 -9.23 29.69
N SER A 203 -0.58 -9.53 30.96
CA SER A 203 0.42 -8.75 31.67
C SER A 203 1.83 -9.07 31.15
N SER A 204 2.61 -8.04 30.88
CA SER A 204 3.99 -8.15 30.38
C SER A 204 4.15 -8.60 28.91
N ASP A 205 3.09 -8.71 28.14
CA ASP A 205 3.12 -9.13 26.71
C ASP A 205 3.80 -8.11 25.81
N GLN A 206 3.94 -6.88 26.31
CA GLN A 206 4.50 -5.75 25.52
C GLN A 206 3.71 -5.47 24.24
N PHE A 207 2.37 -5.50 24.34
CA PHE A 207 1.50 -5.04 23.27
C PHE A 207 1.86 -3.59 22.87
N GLY A 208 1.91 -3.31 21.58
CA GLY A 208 2.38 -2.03 21.06
C GLY A 208 3.92 -1.95 20.92
N TYR A 209 4.66 -3.06 21.06
CA TYR A 209 6.12 -3.06 20.87
C TYR A 209 6.52 -2.64 19.45
N ALA A 210 5.78 -3.07 18.47
CA ALA A 210 5.87 -2.64 17.08
C ALA A 210 4.46 -2.31 16.57
N VAL A 211 4.32 -1.24 15.80
CA VAL A 211 3.05 -0.80 15.22
C VAL A 211 3.30 -0.27 13.81
N ASP A 212 2.32 -0.47 12.94
CA ASP A 212 2.26 0.17 11.64
C ASP A 212 0.79 0.38 11.25
N ILE A 213 0.52 1.35 10.36
CA ILE A 213 -0.83 1.73 9.95
C ILE A 213 -0.91 1.83 8.43
N ASN A 214 -2.03 1.40 7.84
CA ASN A 214 -2.22 1.48 6.40
C ASN A 214 -2.38 2.95 5.91
N ALA A 215 -2.29 3.17 4.60
CA ALA A 215 -2.33 4.51 4.02
C ALA A 215 -3.60 5.30 4.35
N ALA A 216 -4.75 4.63 4.49
CA ALA A 216 -6.01 5.28 4.86
C ALA A 216 -6.14 5.56 6.37
N GLY A 217 -5.21 5.11 7.21
CA GLY A 217 -5.30 5.23 8.66
C GLY A 217 -6.44 4.39 9.30
N THR A 218 -7.01 3.45 8.55
CA THR A 218 -8.17 2.65 8.97
C THR A 218 -7.83 1.25 9.43
N ARG A 219 -6.61 0.78 9.21
CA ARG A 219 -6.12 -0.52 9.68
C ARG A 219 -4.76 -0.38 10.31
N MET A 220 -4.59 -0.99 11.47
CA MET A 220 -3.37 -0.94 12.24
C MET A 220 -2.93 -2.36 12.59
N VAL A 221 -1.64 -2.66 12.38
CA VAL A 221 -1.01 -3.90 12.84
C VAL A 221 -0.20 -3.61 14.11
N VAL A 222 -0.32 -4.48 15.10
CA VAL A 222 0.32 -4.33 16.42
C VAL A 222 1.02 -5.63 16.79
N GLY A 223 2.27 -5.54 17.21
CA GLY A 223 3.05 -6.65 17.74
C GLY A 223 3.11 -6.64 19.27
N ALA A 224 3.02 -7.82 19.86
CA ALA A 224 3.18 -8.09 21.29
C ALA A 224 4.24 -9.18 21.48
N ARG A 225 5.51 -8.78 21.48
CA ARG A 225 6.63 -9.73 21.35
C ARG A 225 6.79 -10.73 22.50
N TYR A 226 6.23 -10.46 23.69
CA TYR A 226 6.30 -11.33 24.86
C TYR A 226 5.00 -12.07 25.15
N ASP A 227 4.02 -11.92 24.28
CA ASP A 227 2.76 -12.66 24.37
C ASP A 227 3.02 -14.17 24.52
N GLY A 228 2.30 -14.79 25.44
CA GLY A 228 2.47 -16.18 25.81
C GLY A 228 1.41 -17.13 25.27
N ASP A 229 0.42 -16.67 24.51
CA ASP A 229 -0.71 -17.47 24.03
C ASP A 229 -0.29 -18.63 23.12
N GLY A 230 0.76 -18.44 22.32
CA GLY A 230 1.35 -19.49 21.49
C GLY A 230 2.46 -20.30 22.18
N GLY A 231 2.81 -19.97 23.42
CA GLY A 231 3.92 -20.52 24.19
C GLY A 231 4.69 -19.42 24.93
N TYR A 232 5.46 -19.76 25.97
CA TYR A 232 6.17 -18.76 26.76
C TYR A 232 6.97 -17.78 25.88
N ARG A 233 6.57 -16.50 25.87
CA ARG A 233 7.15 -15.43 25.03
C ARG A 233 7.24 -15.81 23.55
N SER A 234 6.23 -16.50 23.03
CA SER A 234 6.15 -16.81 21.59
C SER A 234 5.99 -15.56 20.76
N GLY A 235 5.38 -14.53 21.35
CA GLY A 235 4.96 -13.31 20.68
C GLY A 235 3.70 -13.48 19.83
N SER A 236 3.09 -12.37 19.48
CA SER A 236 1.90 -12.34 18.64
C SER A 236 1.79 -11.06 17.82
N VAL A 237 0.87 -11.10 16.85
CA VAL A 237 0.48 -9.96 16.03
C VAL A 237 -1.03 -9.88 15.95
N SER A 238 -1.56 -8.69 16.15
CA SER A 238 -2.99 -8.38 16.01
C SER A 238 -3.19 -7.28 14.99
N VAL A 239 -4.25 -7.37 14.18
CA VAL A 239 -4.65 -6.31 13.25
C VAL A 239 -5.99 -5.76 13.70
N PHE A 240 -6.12 -4.44 13.69
CA PHE A 240 -7.33 -3.74 14.07
C PHE A 240 -7.87 -2.94 12.89
N ASP A 241 -9.20 -2.91 12.76
CA ASP A 241 -9.92 -2.17 11.76
C ASP A 241 -10.73 -1.04 12.43
N TRP A 242 -10.74 0.14 11.82
CA TRP A 242 -11.48 1.32 12.28
C TRP A 242 -12.83 1.39 11.56
N ASP A 243 -13.93 1.36 12.32
CA ASP A 243 -15.30 1.40 11.80
C ASP A 243 -15.89 2.83 11.66
N GLY A 244 -15.08 3.86 11.90
CA GLY A 244 -15.51 5.26 11.95
C GLY A 244 -15.74 5.77 13.39
N SER A 245 -15.79 4.87 14.39
CA SER A 245 -16.05 5.20 15.79
C SER A 245 -15.14 4.46 16.78
N SER A 246 -14.73 3.26 16.45
CA SER A 246 -13.94 2.38 17.31
C SER A 246 -13.00 1.47 16.53
N TRP A 247 -11.92 1.07 17.21
CA TRP A 247 -11.01 0.03 16.73
C TRP A 247 -11.52 -1.34 17.15
N SER A 248 -11.66 -2.26 16.21
CA SER A 248 -12.04 -3.65 16.47
C SER A 248 -11.00 -4.62 15.92
N LEU A 249 -10.80 -5.74 16.63
CA LEU A 249 -9.87 -6.78 16.19
C LEU A 249 -10.35 -7.40 14.87
N MET A 250 -9.49 -7.38 13.86
CA MET A 250 -9.74 -7.92 12.53
C MET A 250 -9.27 -9.37 12.44
N GLY A 251 -10.20 -10.30 12.55
CA GLY A 251 -9.90 -11.72 12.61
C GLY A 251 -9.38 -12.16 13.96
N SER A 252 -8.55 -13.19 13.98
CA SER A 252 -7.91 -13.69 15.20
C SER A 252 -6.48 -13.20 15.34
N GLN A 253 -6.00 -13.08 16.56
CA GLN A 253 -4.58 -12.86 16.84
C GLN A 253 -3.73 -13.97 16.20
N ILE A 254 -2.59 -13.59 15.65
CA ILE A 254 -1.63 -14.48 15.00
C ILE A 254 -0.50 -14.73 15.99
N ASN A 255 -0.40 -15.95 16.51
CA ASN A 255 0.58 -16.31 17.52
C ASN A 255 1.88 -16.82 16.91
N GLY A 256 2.99 -16.59 17.61
CA GLY A 256 4.26 -17.26 17.35
C GLY A 256 4.14 -18.77 17.58
N GLY A 257 5.00 -19.54 16.92
CA GLY A 257 4.91 -21.00 16.89
C GLY A 257 5.66 -21.73 18.00
N ALA A 258 6.60 -21.07 18.69
CA ALA A 258 7.43 -21.70 19.72
C ALA A 258 7.83 -20.72 20.84
N SER A 259 8.18 -21.27 21.99
CA SER A 259 8.65 -20.48 23.13
C SER A 259 9.90 -19.67 22.81
N ASN A 260 9.92 -18.42 23.28
CA ASN A 260 11.00 -17.44 23.08
C ASN A 260 11.27 -17.09 21.60
N GLU A 261 10.27 -17.16 20.73
CA GLU A 261 10.39 -16.68 19.35
C GLU A 261 10.34 -15.16 19.27
N TYR A 262 9.54 -14.50 20.13
CA TYR A 262 9.30 -13.06 20.10
C TYR A 262 8.70 -12.58 18.77
N PHE A 263 7.79 -13.37 18.20
CA PHE A 263 7.06 -13.01 16.97
C PHE A 263 6.31 -11.68 17.16
N GLY A 264 6.28 -10.84 16.11
CA GLY A 264 5.75 -9.48 16.22
C GLY A 264 6.73 -8.45 16.80
N SER A 265 8.04 -8.78 16.87
CA SER A 265 9.08 -7.82 17.23
C SER A 265 9.24 -6.69 16.20
N SER A 266 8.85 -6.94 14.97
CA SER A 266 8.74 -5.95 13.89
C SER A 266 7.51 -6.27 13.05
N VAL A 267 6.81 -5.24 12.57
CA VAL A 267 5.60 -5.40 11.73
C VAL A 267 5.56 -4.33 10.65
N ALA A 268 4.90 -4.63 9.54
CA ALA A 268 4.51 -3.64 8.54
C ALA A 268 3.21 -4.08 7.84
N ILE A 269 2.46 -3.11 7.31
CA ILE A 269 1.19 -3.32 6.62
C ILE A 269 1.20 -2.58 5.27
N ASN A 270 0.55 -3.13 4.25
CA ASN A 270 0.45 -2.47 2.95
C ASN A 270 -0.64 -1.38 2.94
N ASN A 271 -0.70 -0.57 1.87
CA ASN A 271 -1.67 0.53 1.76
C ASN A 271 -3.12 0.09 1.88
N ALA A 272 -3.49 -1.04 1.28
CA ALA A 272 -4.85 -1.58 1.36
C ALA A 272 -5.20 -2.15 2.74
N GLY A 273 -4.19 -2.46 3.55
CA GLY A 273 -4.38 -3.08 4.86
C GLY A 273 -4.76 -4.55 4.81
N ASP A 274 -4.60 -5.20 3.66
CA ASP A 274 -4.96 -6.62 3.44
C ASP A 274 -3.74 -7.56 3.46
N ARG A 275 -2.52 -7.02 3.54
CA ARG A 275 -1.28 -7.78 3.73
C ARG A 275 -0.43 -7.20 4.85
N ILE A 276 0.11 -8.07 5.66
CA ILE A 276 1.05 -7.71 6.73
C ILE A 276 2.30 -8.57 6.65
N ILE A 277 3.41 -8.04 7.14
CA ILE A 277 4.63 -8.78 7.44
C ILE A 277 4.94 -8.66 8.92
N ALA A 278 5.35 -9.74 9.53
CA ALA A 278 5.78 -9.77 10.93
C ALA A 278 7.09 -10.53 11.06
N GLY A 279 8.02 -9.95 11.79
CA GLY A 279 9.35 -10.48 12.02
C GLY A 279 9.58 -10.95 13.44
N THR A 280 10.53 -11.86 13.56
CA THR A 280 11.16 -12.25 14.81
C THR A 280 12.64 -12.47 14.59
N TYR A 281 13.45 -11.83 15.39
CA TYR A 281 14.92 -11.96 15.29
C TYR A 281 15.49 -13.04 16.21
N TYR A 282 14.71 -13.56 17.17
CA TYR A 282 15.23 -14.44 18.24
C TYR A 282 15.01 -15.93 17.96
N ALA A 283 14.16 -16.28 17.00
CA ALA A 283 13.87 -17.65 16.62
C ALA A 283 15.12 -18.39 16.10
N ASN A 284 15.13 -19.72 16.27
CA ASN A 284 16.15 -20.61 15.67
C ASN A 284 17.60 -20.20 15.98
N SER A 285 17.95 -20.04 17.25
CA SER A 285 19.27 -19.57 17.69
C SER A 285 19.62 -18.19 17.14
N GLN A 286 18.63 -17.27 17.18
CA GLN A 286 18.78 -15.89 16.72
C GLN A 286 19.07 -15.73 15.20
N ARG A 287 18.80 -16.80 14.42
CA ARG A 287 18.76 -16.69 12.96
C ARG A 287 17.67 -15.74 12.53
N GLY A 288 16.50 -15.88 13.14
CA GLY A 288 15.33 -15.06 12.87
C GLY A 288 14.57 -15.44 11.60
N TYR A 289 13.38 -14.91 11.46
CA TYR A 289 12.56 -15.06 10.25
C TYR A 289 11.52 -13.92 10.14
N ALA A 290 10.89 -13.79 8.98
CA ALA A 290 9.69 -12.99 8.75
C ALA A 290 8.62 -13.85 8.08
N LYS A 291 7.36 -13.62 8.44
CA LYS A 291 6.19 -14.23 7.80
C LYS A 291 5.28 -13.14 7.26
N ILE A 292 4.72 -13.40 6.09
CA ILE A 292 3.76 -12.53 5.46
C ILE A 292 2.39 -13.19 5.54
N TYR A 293 1.35 -12.40 5.80
CA TYR A 293 -0.04 -12.86 5.85
C TYR A 293 -0.91 -12.01 4.95
N GLU A 294 -1.93 -12.62 4.40
CA GLU A 294 -2.96 -12.00 3.57
C GLU A 294 -4.33 -12.24 4.17
N TRP A 295 -5.18 -11.22 4.13
CA TRP A 295 -6.57 -11.30 4.58
C TRP A 295 -7.46 -11.86 3.48
N ASP A 296 -8.19 -12.94 3.74
CA ASP A 296 -9.09 -13.58 2.77
C ASP A 296 -10.55 -13.10 2.85
N GLY A 297 -10.82 -12.09 3.67
CA GLY A 297 -12.17 -11.62 4.00
C GLY A 297 -12.70 -12.14 5.34
N SER A 298 -12.05 -13.15 5.94
CA SER A 298 -12.47 -13.78 7.21
C SER A 298 -11.32 -14.09 8.16
N SER A 299 -10.13 -14.35 7.64
CA SER A 299 -8.96 -14.77 8.41
C SER A 299 -7.65 -14.31 7.77
N TRP A 300 -6.61 -14.20 8.61
CA TRP A 300 -5.25 -13.97 8.18
C TRP A 300 -4.56 -15.28 7.84
N ASN A 301 -4.25 -15.49 6.56
CA ASN A 301 -3.58 -16.69 6.07
C ASN A 301 -2.13 -16.40 5.71
N GLN A 302 -1.22 -17.29 6.08
CA GLN A 302 0.17 -17.13 5.71
C GLN A 302 0.33 -17.16 4.19
N LEU A 303 0.92 -16.11 3.64
CA LEU A 303 1.17 -15.94 2.20
C LEU A 303 2.57 -16.46 1.85
N GLY A 304 2.64 -17.66 1.32
CA GLY A 304 3.88 -18.31 0.96
C GLY A 304 4.68 -18.87 2.16
N ALA A 305 5.91 -19.27 1.90
CA ALA A 305 6.83 -19.74 2.95
C ALA A 305 7.38 -18.58 3.78
N LYS A 306 7.75 -18.84 5.04
CA LYS A 306 8.49 -17.85 5.83
C LYS A 306 9.83 -17.51 5.15
N LEU A 307 10.23 -16.27 5.28
CA LEU A 307 11.58 -15.80 4.92
C LEU A 307 12.47 -16.01 6.14
N GLU A 308 13.55 -16.75 6.00
CA GLU A 308 14.41 -17.16 7.12
C GLU A 308 15.84 -16.70 6.90
N GLY A 309 16.52 -16.24 7.95
CA GLY A 309 17.93 -15.88 7.89
C GLY A 309 18.81 -17.07 7.55
N THR A 310 20.00 -16.82 7.06
CA THR A 310 20.96 -17.85 6.64
C THR A 310 21.79 -18.39 7.79
N SER A 311 22.25 -17.52 8.71
CA SER A 311 23.15 -17.86 9.78
C SER A 311 22.58 -17.59 11.16
N SER A 312 23.10 -18.26 12.18
CA SER A 312 22.72 -18.00 13.57
C SER A 312 23.30 -16.67 14.04
N SER A 313 22.60 -15.97 14.90
CA SER A 313 22.98 -14.68 15.49
C SER A 313 22.95 -13.49 14.53
N ASP A 314 22.49 -13.63 13.27
CA ASP A 314 22.35 -12.54 12.31
C ASP A 314 21.15 -11.63 12.60
N TYR A 315 20.19 -12.13 13.37
CA TYR A 315 18.96 -11.39 13.74
C TYR A 315 18.13 -10.98 12.53
N PHE A 316 17.98 -11.84 11.53
CA PHE A 316 17.06 -11.63 10.41
C PHE A 316 15.63 -11.45 10.92
N GLY A 317 14.88 -10.50 10.35
CA GLY A 317 13.55 -10.13 10.86
C GLY A 317 13.58 -9.11 12.00
N PHE A 318 14.76 -8.54 12.33
CA PHE A 318 14.87 -7.46 13.32
C PHE A 318 14.07 -6.22 12.91
N SER A 319 14.08 -5.91 11.63
CA SER A 319 13.25 -4.88 11.00
C SER A 319 12.61 -5.43 9.74
N VAL A 320 11.39 -4.97 9.46
CA VAL A 320 10.66 -5.33 8.25
C VAL A 320 10.02 -4.09 7.63
N ALA A 321 9.86 -4.12 6.31
CA ALA A 321 9.11 -3.11 5.58
C ALA A 321 8.31 -3.77 4.44
N MET A 322 7.20 -3.15 4.05
CA MET A 322 6.33 -3.64 2.99
C MET A 322 6.01 -2.52 2.00
N SER A 323 6.00 -2.82 0.72
CA SER A 323 5.58 -1.88 -0.31
C SER A 323 4.07 -1.61 -0.26
N ASN A 324 3.64 -0.50 -0.86
CA ASN A 324 2.23 -0.11 -0.93
C ASN A 324 1.31 -1.21 -1.46
N SER A 325 1.76 -1.96 -2.46
CA SER A 325 0.99 -3.09 -3.04
C SER A 325 1.05 -4.37 -2.20
N GLY A 326 1.92 -4.46 -1.20
CA GLY A 326 2.16 -5.70 -0.45
C GLY A 326 2.89 -6.81 -1.23
N ASN A 327 3.37 -6.52 -2.46
CA ASN A 327 4.05 -7.50 -3.31
C ASN A 327 5.58 -7.49 -3.18
N ARG A 328 6.14 -6.53 -2.45
CA ARG A 328 7.57 -6.43 -2.15
C ARG A 328 7.78 -6.19 -0.68
N VAL A 329 8.75 -6.91 -0.10
CA VAL A 329 9.13 -6.74 1.30
C VAL A 329 10.65 -6.61 1.42
N ALA A 330 11.07 -5.87 2.44
CA ALA A 330 12.46 -5.81 2.86
C ALA A 330 12.58 -6.33 4.29
N VAL A 331 13.64 -7.09 4.56
CA VAL A 331 13.91 -7.68 5.87
C VAL A 331 15.35 -7.40 6.26
N GLY A 332 15.56 -6.80 7.42
CA GLY A 332 16.87 -6.48 7.96
C GLY A 332 17.38 -7.58 8.91
N ALA A 333 18.68 -7.86 8.81
CA ALA A 333 19.45 -8.73 9.69
C ALA A 333 20.52 -7.89 10.38
N ARG A 334 20.29 -7.51 11.64
CA ARG A 334 21.06 -6.47 12.33
C ARG A 334 22.53 -6.82 12.55
N TYR A 335 22.83 -8.09 12.77
CA TYR A 335 24.16 -8.57 13.12
C TYR A 335 24.76 -9.51 12.08
N ASP A 336 24.21 -9.50 10.86
CA ASP A 336 24.76 -10.26 9.74
C ASP A 336 26.24 -9.93 9.51
N ASP A 337 27.06 -10.99 9.34
CA ASP A 337 28.52 -10.91 9.23
C ASP A 337 29.04 -10.97 7.79
N ASP A 338 28.16 -11.11 6.80
CA ASP A 338 28.56 -11.33 5.40
C ASP A 338 29.33 -10.14 4.79
N GLY A 339 29.09 -8.92 5.26
CA GLY A 339 29.83 -7.73 4.86
C GLY A 339 31.01 -7.37 5.76
N GLY A 340 31.06 -7.95 6.93
CA GLY A 340 32.03 -7.66 8.00
C GLY A 340 31.41 -7.94 9.36
N SER A 341 32.22 -8.07 10.41
CA SER A 341 31.72 -8.45 11.75
C SER A 341 30.62 -7.54 12.24
N ASN A 342 29.41 -8.09 12.40
CA ASN A 342 28.17 -7.39 12.81
C ASN A 342 27.83 -6.16 11.93
N SER A 343 28.19 -6.18 10.65
CA SER A 343 27.93 -5.05 9.74
C SER A 343 26.44 -4.89 9.42
N GLY A 344 25.68 -5.96 9.57
CA GLY A 344 24.27 -6.02 9.25
C GLY A 344 23.99 -6.12 7.75
N SER A 345 22.77 -6.48 7.42
CA SER A 345 22.34 -6.58 6.02
C SER A 345 20.84 -6.33 5.84
N VAL A 346 20.44 -6.14 4.59
CA VAL A 346 19.04 -6.07 4.16
C VAL A 346 18.84 -6.97 2.94
N SER A 347 17.80 -7.80 2.99
CA SER A 347 17.35 -8.63 1.88
C SER A 347 15.98 -8.17 1.41
N MET A 348 15.76 -8.19 0.08
CA MET A 348 14.47 -7.83 -0.53
C MET A 348 13.86 -9.04 -1.24
N TYR A 349 12.53 -9.12 -1.21
CA TYR A 349 11.79 -10.22 -1.83
C TYR A 349 10.55 -9.70 -2.56
N ASP A 350 10.24 -10.31 -3.72
CA ASP A 350 9.03 -10.07 -4.49
C ASP A 350 8.12 -11.31 -4.48
N TRP A 351 6.82 -11.04 -4.41
CA TRP A 351 5.78 -12.06 -4.58
C TRP A 351 5.48 -12.26 -6.07
N ASN A 352 5.68 -13.48 -6.56
CA ASN A 352 5.46 -13.83 -7.97
C ASN A 352 4.10 -14.49 -8.25
N GLY A 353 3.18 -14.46 -7.29
CA GLY A 353 1.87 -15.12 -7.37
C GLY A 353 1.82 -16.53 -6.76
N GLY A 354 2.97 -17.11 -6.38
CA GLY A 354 3.05 -18.45 -5.78
C GLY A 354 4.11 -18.58 -4.69
N SER A 355 5.16 -17.76 -4.74
CA SER A 355 6.26 -17.78 -3.77
C SER A 355 6.95 -16.42 -3.66
N TRP A 356 7.63 -16.21 -2.55
CA TRP A 356 8.55 -15.10 -2.35
C TRP A 356 9.91 -15.45 -2.96
N SER A 357 10.45 -14.59 -3.81
CA SER A 357 11.77 -14.74 -4.43
C SER A 357 12.66 -13.53 -4.15
N SER A 358 13.93 -13.75 -3.90
CA SER A 358 14.89 -12.68 -3.63
C SER A 358 15.04 -11.72 -4.83
N VAL A 359 15.14 -10.43 -4.55
CA VAL A 359 15.40 -9.38 -5.53
C VAL A 359 16.85 -8.91 -5.41
N GLY A 360 17.65 -9.33 -6.36
CA GLY A 360 19.08 -9.04 -6.33
C GLY A 360 19.83 -9.80 -5.24
N SER A 361 21.05 -9.35 -4.96
CA SER A 361 21.84 -9.83 -3.85
C SER A 361 21.48 -9.11 -2.56
N GLN A 362 21.74 -9.76 -1.43
CA GLN A 362 21.71 -9.11 -0.12
C GLN A 362 22.57 -7.84 -0.13
N ILE A 363 22.10 -6.78 0.50
CA ILE A 363 22.83 -5.52 0.67
C ILE A 363 23.48 -5.57 2.05
N ASN A 364 24.79 -5.65 2.07
CA ASN A 364 25.56 -5.69 3.32
C ASN A 364 25.93 -4.28 3.78
N GLY A 365 26.00 -4.09 5.09
CA GLY A 365 26.57 -2.90 5.68
C GLY A 365 28.06 -2.77 5.36
N PRO A 366 28.60 -1.54 5.36
CA PRO A 366 30.02 -1.28 5.08
C PRO A 366 30.96 -1.73 6.20
#